data_9eda78259d49d533213ae19b86d1ad8b
#
_entry.id   9eda78259d49d533213ae19b86d1ad8b
#
_cell.length_a   1.000
_cell.length_b   1.000
_cell.length_c   1.000
_cell.angle_alpha   90.00
_cell.angle_beta   90.00
_cell.angle_gamma   90.00
#
_symmetry.space_group_name_H-M   'P 1'
#
loop_
_entity.id
_entity.type
_entity.pdbx_description
1 polymer ?
#
loop_
_entity_poly.entity_id
_entity_poly.type
_entity_poly.pdbx_seq_one_letter_code
_entity_poly.pdbx_strand_id
1 'polypeptide(L)'
;MNLKTLSMMGALLLLAGTGANAQKKKEVLNDSNTPLHLLQPAYKVPYGMLTTEEIKADMDRVLRYLEKNTPTRVIDKNTGKVITDYANMTADAQLERGAFRLASYEWGVTYSAMLAAAEATGDQAYYKYVTDRFQFLAEVAPHFRKVLEKYGTVDPQMKQILTPHALDDAGAVCAAMVKVQMKKNSPELKPLIDNYMDF
;
A
#
# COMPACT_ATOMS: atom_id res chain seq x y z
N MET A 1 -41.28 -66.29 45.75
CA MET A 1 -39.87 -66.46 46.06
C MET A 1 -39.08 -66.32 44.77
N ASN A 2 -38.10 -65.53 44.76
CA ASN A 2 -37.13 -65.13 43.74
C ASN A 2 -37.38 -63.80 43.04
N LEU A 3 -36.73 -62.87 43.61
CA LEU A 3 -36.47 -61.57 43.03
C LEU A 3 -35.54 -61.72 41.81
N LYS A 4 -35.94 -61.18 40.69
CA LYS A 4 -35.06 -60.98 39.56
C LYS A 4 -34.67 -59.50 39.55
N THR A 5 -33.42 -59.20 39.87
CA THR A 5 -32.77 -57.90 39.74
C THR A 5 -32.58 -57.57 38.26
N LEU A 6 -33.20 -56.48 37.84
CA LEU A 6 -33.06 -55.94 36.51
C LEU A 6 -31.92 -54.92 36.53
N SER A 7 -30.78 -55.28 35.95
CA SER A 7 -29.65 -54.41 35.79
C SER A 7 -29.90 -53.44 34.63
N MET A 8 -30.08 -52.15 34.92
CA MET A 8 -30.14 -51.10 33.91
C MET A 8 -28.70 -50.57 33.64
N MET A 9 -28.14 -51.01 32.52
CA MET A 9 -26.91 -50.40 31.99
C MET A 9 -27.27 -49.03 31.35
N GLY A 10 -26.94 -47.96 32.05
CA GLY A 10 -27.00 -46.63 31.50
C GLY A 10 -25.83 -46.41 30.57
N ALA A 11 -26.07 -46.23 29.27
CA ALA A 11 -25.09 -45.78 28.30
C ALA A 11 -24.84 -44.30 28.48
N LEU A 12 -23.69 -43.97 29.02
CA LEU A 12 -23.20 -42.57 29.12
C LEU A 12 -22.65 -42.12 27.75
N LEU A 13 -23.44 -41.40 26.97
CA LEU A 13 -23.00 -40.73 25.76
C LEU A 13 -22.12 -39.55 26.15
N LEU A 14 -20.79 -39.72 26.04
CA LEU A 14 -19.82 -38.66 26.06
C LEU A 14 -19.93 -37.86 24.74
N LEU A 15 -20.67 -36.78 24.74
CA LEU A 15 -20.61 -35.73 23.72
C LEU A 15 -19.26 -35.02 23.89
N ALA A 16 -18.26 -35.50 23.14
CA ALA A 16 -17.03 -34.74 22.91
C ALA A 16 -17.38 -33.51 22.07
N GLY A 17 -17.73 -32.44 22.75
CA GLY A 17 -17.81 -31.11 22.12
C GLY A 17 -16.43 -30.70 21.62
N THR A 18 -16.18 -30.89 20.33
CA THR A 18 -15.08 -30.24 19.67
C THR A 18 -15.34 -28.73 19.64
N GLY A 19 -14.97 -28.08 20.72
CA GLY A 19 -14.90 -26.63 20.76
C GLY A 19 -13.84 -26.20 19.76
N ALA A 20 -14.27 -25.93 18.53
CA ALA A 20 -13.46 -25.19 17.58
C ALA A 20 -13.21 -23.81 18.19
N ASN A 21 -12.08 -23.66 18.89
CA ASN A 21 -11.51 -22.37 19.23
C ASN A 21 -11.16 -21.70 17.91
N ALA A 22 -12.16 -21.09 17.28
CA ALA A 22 -11.92 -20.10 16.24
C ALA A 22 -11.14 -18.97 16.92
N GLN A 23 -9.83 -19.04 16.83
CA GLN A 23 -8.94 -17.93 17.19
C GLN A 23 -9.43 -16.72 16.40
N LYS A 24 -10.21 -15.84 17.03
CA LYS A 24 -10.60 -14.57 16.43
C LYS A 24 -9.32 -13.90 16.00
N LYS A 25 -9.12 -13.81 14.68
CA LYS A 25 -7.99 -13.09 14.08
C LYS A 25 -8.01 -11.70 14.72
N LYS A 26 -6.97 -11.38 15.49
CA LYS A 26 -6.89 -10.11 16.20
C LYS A 26 -6.97 -9.01 15.14
N GLU A 27 -8.04 -8.24 15.17
CA GLU A 27 -8.22 -7.13 14.23
C GLU A 27 -7.07 -6.14 14.41
N VAL A 28 -6.43 -5.79 13.30
CA VAL A 28 -5.37 -4.77 13.32
C VAL A 28 -6.05 -3.42 13.44
N LEU A 29 -5.82 -2.76 14.56
CA LEU A 29 -6.34 -1.42 14.80
C LEU A 29 -5.65 -0.42 13.88
N ASN A 30 -6.42 0.45 13.24
CA ASN A 30 -5.96 1.50 12.35
C ASN A 30 -6.96 2.68 12.40
N ASP A 31 -6.64 3.77 11.71
CA ASP A 31 -7.44 4.99 11.66
C ASP A 31 -8.81 4.83 10.99
N SER A 32 -8.99 3.77 10.19
CA SER A 32 -10.28 3.47 9.54
C SER A 32 -11.26 2.73 10.46
N ASN A 33 -10.77 2.01 11.46
CA ASN A 33 -11.60 1.19 12.36
C ASN A 33 -11.54 1.60 13.83
N THR A 34 -10.65 2.55 14.20
CA THR A 34 -10.43 2.95 15.58
C THR A 34 -10.20 4.47 15.66
N PRO A 35 -10.94 5.21 16.52
CA PRO A 35 -10.68 6.63 16.76
C PRO A 35 -9.22 6.86 17.18
N LEU A 36 -8.58 7.90 16.65
CA LEU A 36 -7.15 8.17 16.86
C LEU A 36 -6.75 8.22 18.34
N HIS A 37 -7.60 8.78 19.20
CA HIS A 37 -7.31 8.86 20.65
C HIS A 37 -7.34 7.49 21.35
N LEU A 38 -7.86 6.44 20.73
CA LEU A 38 -7.86 5.06 21.21
C LEU A 38 -6.76 4.21 20.59
N LEU A 39 -6.08 4.71 19.55
CA LEU A 39 -4.92 4.05 18.97
C LEU A 39 -3.74 4.20 19.95
N GLN A 40 -3.36 3.09 20.54
CA GLN A 40 -2.18 3.06 21.42
C GLN A 40 -0.95 2.66 20.60
N PRO A 41 0.17 3.38 20.71
CA PRO A 41 1.39 2.97 20.05
C PRO A 41 1.84 1.59 20.55
N ALA A 42 2.31 0.75 19.63
CA ALA A 42 2.84 -0.59 19.94
C ALA A 42 4.19 -0.55 20.66
N TYR A 43 4.73 0.63 20.93
CA TYR A 43 6.01 0.85 21.59
C TYR A 43 5.88 1.93 22.65
N LYS A 44 6.77 1.89 23.63
CA LYS A 44 6.81 2.91 24.69
C LYS A 44 7.26 4.24 24.08
N VAL A 45 6.43 5.25 24.19
CA VAL A 45 6.79 6.62 23.77
C VAL A 45 7.75 7.22 24.77
N PRO A 46 8.98 7.57 24.40
CA PRO A 46 9.89 8.26 25.29
C PRO A 46 9.44 9.70 25.50
N TYR A 47 9.54 10.16 26.75
CA TYR A 47 9.36 11.57 27.08
C TYR A 47 10.75 12.19 27.20
N GLY A 48 11.08 13.13 26.31
CA GLY A 48 12.36 13.83 26.29
C GLY A 48 12.75 14.30 24.91
N MET A 49 13.89 14.97 24.81
CA MET A 49 14.48 15.34 23.52
C MET A 49 15.07 14.12 22.88
N LEU A 50 14.62 13.84 21.65
CA LEU A 50 15.19 12.77 20.83
C LEU A 50 16.55 13.20 20.26
N THR A 51 17.48 12.27 20.17
CA THR A 51 18.72 12.47 19.44
C THR A 51 18.47 12.39 17.93
N THR A 52 19.41 12.89 17.13
CA THR A 52 19.37 12.80 15.68
C THR A 52 19.30 11.33 15.22
N GLU A 53 20.03 10.44 15.89
CA GLU A 53 20.10 9.01 15.63
C GLU A 53 18.76 8.33 15.89
N GLU A 54 18.09 8.68 16.99
CA GLU A 54 16.76 8.16 17.34
C GLU A 54 15.71 8.61 16.31
N ILE A 55 15.75 9.90 15.92
CA ILE A 55 14.86 10.41 14.87
C ILE A 55 15.09 9.67 13.56
N LYS A 56 16.37 9.50 13.15
CA LYS A 56 16.69 8.76 11.93
C LYS A 56 16.23 7.31 12.00
N ALA A 57 16.41 6.64 13.14
CA ALA A 57 15.95 5.26 13.32
C ALA A 57 14.44 5.11 13.15
N ASP A 58 13.66 6.09 13.63
CA ASP A 58 12.20 6.13 13.42
C ASP A 58 11.84 6.37 11.95
N MET A 59 12.53 7.29 11.29
CA MET A 59 12.34 7.53 9.86
C MET A 59 12.68 6.27 9.03
N ASP A 60 13.77 5.56 9.34
CA ASP A 60 14.15 4.30 8.69
C ASP A 60 13.10 3.21 8.91
N ARG A 61 12.49 3.17 10.08
CA ARG A 61 11.39 2.24 10.37
C ARG A 61 10.17 2.55 9.50
N VAL A 62 9.82 3.82 9.34
CA VAL A 62 8.75 4.27 8.45
C VAL A 62 9.08 3.89 7.00
N LEU A 63 10.28 4.19 6.51
CA LEU A 63 10.72 3.84 5.16
C LEU A 63 10.53 2.33 4.89
N ARG A 64 11.08 1.46 5.76
CA ARG A 64 10.93 0.00 5.62
C ARG A 64 9.48 -0.46 5.61
N TYR A 65 8.63 0.18 6.41
CA TYR A 65 7.21 -0.12 6.42
C TYR A 65 6.54 0.26 5.09
N LEU A 66 6.84 1.43 4.56
CA LEU A 66 6.31 1.91 3.29
C LEU A 66 6.79 1.05 2.11
N GLU A 67 8.08 0.69 2.07
CA GLU A 67 8.63 -0.20 1.04
C GLU A 67 7.86 -1.52 0.95
N LYS A 68 7.56 -2.11 2.10
CA LYS A 68 6.81 -3.38 2.18
C LYS A 68 5.35 -3.24 1.76
N ASN A 69 4.75 -2.06 1.95
CA ASN A 69 3.30 -1.84 1.83
C ASN A 69 2.89 -1.01 0.60
N THR A 70 3.84 -0.70 -0.28
CA THR A 70 3.60 -0.02 -1.56
C THR A 70 4.27 -0.78 -2.71
N PRO A 71 3.75 -1.95 -3.09
CA PRO A 71 4.34 -2.78 -4.14
C PRO A 71 4.31 -2.07 -5.49
N THR A 72 5.34 -2.32 -6.32
CA THR A 72 5.48 -1.82 -7.68
C THR A 72 5.32 -2.98 -8.67
N ARG A 73 4.11 -3.53 -8.73
CA ARG A 73 3.77 -4.66 -9.62
C ARG A 73 2.40 -4.45 -10.24
N VAL A 74 2.24 -4.95 -11.46
CA VAL A 74 0.94 -5.11 -12.10
C VAL A 74 0.49 -6.54 -11.91
N ILE A 75 -0.77 -6.74 -11.57
CA ILE A 75 -1.39 -8.06 -11.41
C ILE A 75 -2.68 -8.15 -12.21
N ASP A 76 -3.07 -9.36 -12.54
CA ASP A 76 -4.42 -9.67 -13.00
C ASP A 76 -5.36 -9.69 -11.78
N LYS A 77 -6.41 -8.86 -11.80
CA LYS A 77 -7.31 -8.67 -10.65
C LYS A 77 -8.13 -9.92 -10.28
N ASN A 78 -8.33 -10.85 -11.24
CA ASN A 78 -9.14 -12.04 -11.04
C ASN A 78 -8.31 -13.20 -10.46
N THR A 79 -7.04 -13.30 -10.86
CA THR A 79 -6.17 -14.42 -10.50
C THR A 79 -5.09 -14.06 -9.49
N GLY A 80 -4.79 -12.77 -9.32
CA GLY A 80 -3.68 -12.27 -8.50
C GLY A 80 -2.30 -12.54 -9.09
N LYS A 81 -2.22 -13.08 -10.30
CA LYS A 81 -0.93 -13.37 -10.96
C LYS A 81 -0.25 -12.07 -11.39
N VAL A 82 1.06 -11.99 -11.17
CA VAL A 82 1.86 -10.87 -11.65
C VAL A 82 1.91 -10.87 -13.18
N ILE A 83 1.67 -9.71 -13.77
CA ILE A 83 1.79 -9.44 -15.20
C ILE A 83 3.15 -8.82 -15.45
N THR A 84 3.98 -9.45 -16.24
CA THR A 84 5.30 -8.95 -16.67
C THR A 84 5.31 -8.52 -18.14
N ASP A 85 4.37 -9.02 -18.94
CA ASP A 85 4.16 -8.59 -20.33
C ASP A 85 3.11 -7.47 -20.37
N TYR A 86 3.55 -6.25 -20.23
CA TYR A 86 2.67 -5.08 -20.26
C TYR A 86 2.07 -4.79 -21.64
N ALA A 87 2.68 -5.31 -22.73
CA ALA A 87 2.18 -5.07 -24.09
C ALA A 87 0.81 -5.73 -24.34
N ASN A 88 0.54 -6.84 -23.64
CA ASN A 88 -0.68 -7.64 -23.80
C ASN A 88 -1.67 -7.50 -22.64
N MET A 89 -1.62 -6.40 -21.87
CA MET A 89 -2.56 -6.15 -20.78
C MET A 89 -4.00 -6.03 -21.27
N THR A 90 -4.91 -6.50 -20.42
CA THR A 90 -6.36 -6.40 -20.61
C THR A 90 -6.98 -5.46 -19.58
N ALA A 91 -8.30 -5.29 -19.62
CA ALA A 91 -9.07 -4.54 -18.61
C ALA A 91 -9.00 -5.15 -17.19
N ASP A 92 -8.43 -6.35 -17.06
CA ASP A 92 -8.25 -7.01 -15.78
C ASP A 92 -6.88 -6.70 -15.12
N ALA A 93 -6.00 -5.99 -15.83
CA ALA A 93 -4.74 -5.51 -15.28
C ALA A 93 -4.99 -4.40 -14.25
N GLN A 94 -4.36 -4.51 -13.09
CA GLN A 94 -4.38 -3.49 -12.06
C GLN A 94 -3.03 -3.38 -11.36
N LEU A 95 -2.77 -2.23 -10.73
CA LEU A 95 -1.66 -2.12 -9.80
C LEU A 95 -1.92 -3.02 -8.59
N GLU A 96 -0.90 -3.75 -8.16
CA GLU A 96 -1.02 -4.55 -6.94
C GLU A 96 -1.33 -3.63 -5.76
N ARG A 97 -2.38 -3.94 -5.02
CA ARG A 97 -2.78 -3.16 -3.85
C ARG A 97 -1.96 -3.58 -2.63
N GLY A 98 -1.15 -2.64 -2.14
CA GLY A 98 -0.60 -2.72 -0.80
C GLY A 98 -1.55 -2.12 0.23
N ALA A 99 -1.00 -1.70 1.36
CA ALA A 99 -1.77 -0.96 2.37
C ALA A 99 -2.11 0.47 1.89
N PHE A 100 -1.40 0.98 0.89
CA PHE A 100 -1.51 2.36 0.41
C PHE A 100 -1.56 2.43 -1.11
N ARG A 101 -2.08 3.55 -1.62
CA ARG A 101 -2.07 3.87 -3.06
C ARG A 101 -0.70 4.42 -3.46
N LEU A 102 -0.34 4.30 -4.74
CA LEU A 102 0.88 4.91 -5.28
C LEU A 102 0.66 6.32 -5.80
N ALA A 103 -0.59 6.69 -6.05
CA ALA A 103 -0.97 8.00 -6.55
C ALA A 103 -2.20 8.50 -5.80
N SER A 104 -2.01 9.45 -4.93
CA SER A 104 -3.01 10.22 -4.20
C SER A 104 -2.35 11.44 -3.58
N TYR A 105 -3.14 12.37 -3.05
CA TYR A 105 -2.64 13.52 -2.30
C TYR A 105 -1.65 13.10 -1.20
N GLU A 106 -2.07 12.16 -0.34
CA GLU A 106 -1.25 11.68 0.80
C GLU A 106 0.06 11.08 0.32
N TRP A 107 0.04 10.40 -0.86
CA TRP A 107 1.27 9.82 -1.40
C TRP A 107 2.17 10.86 -2.05
N GLY A 108 1.63 11.87 -2.70
CA GLY A 108 2.39 13.02 -3.17
C GLY A 108 3.13 13.73 -2.03
N VAL A 109 2.45 13.95 -0.90
CA VAL A 109 3.05 14.51 0.33
C VAL A 109 4.11 13.54 0.91
N THR A 110 3.82 12.24 0.96
CA THR A 110 4.78 11.22 1.44
C THR A 110 6.04 11.18 0.58
N TYR A 111 5.93 11.20 -0.75
CA TYR A 111 7.08 11.29 -1.64
C TYR A 111 7.90 12.57 -1.41
N SER A 112 7.24 13.71 -1.26
CA SER A 112 7.90 14.96 -0.93
C SER A 112 8.64 14.92 0.40
N ALA A 113 8.07 14.27 1.41
CA ALA A 113 8.69 14.06 2.71
C ALA A 113 9.91 13.13 2.62
N MET A 114 9.84 12.05 1.83
CA MET A 114 10.98 11.15 1.61
C MET A 114 12.12 11.84 0.85
N LEU A 115 11.81 12.71 -0.12
CA LEU A 115 12.83 13.53 -0.79
C LEU A 115 13.52 14.49 0.20
N ALA A 116 12.75 15.14 1.07
CA ALA A 116 13.30 16.00 2.12
C ALA A 116 14.12 15.20 3.14
N ALA A 117 13.70 13.99 3.49
CA ALA A 117 14.46 13.08 4.35
C ALA A 117 15.82 12.71 3.72
N ALA A 118 15.85 12.42 2.42
CA ALA A 118 17.10 12.18 1.69
C ALA A 118 18.04 13.38 1.72
N GLU A 119 17.50 14.59 1.61
CA GLU A 119 18.29 15.83 1.68
C GLU A 119 18.83 16.09 3.08
N ALA A 120 17.99 15.93 4.10
CA ALA A 120 18.36 16.22 5.49
C ALA A 120 19.35 15.19 6.05
N THR A 121 19.24 13.92 5.66
CA THR A 121 20.07 12.84 6.21
C THR A 121 21.26 12.46 5.32
N GLY A 122 21.24 12.80 4.04
CA GLY A 122 22.17 12.31 3.02
C GLY A 122 21.92 10.86 2.60
N ASP A 123 20.96 10.17 3.22
CA ASP A 123 20.67 8.75 2.97
C ASP A 123 19.84 8.60 1.68
N GLN A 124 20.45 7.98 0.67
CA GLN A 124 19.84 7.80 -0.64
C GLN A 124 18.72 6.76 -0.68
N ALA A 125 18.53 5.96 0.38
CA ALA A 125 17.44 4.99 0.46
C ALA A 125 16.06 5.68 0.35
N TYR A 126 15.89 6.84 0.99
CA TYR A 126 14.66 7.64 0.88
C TYR A 126 14.42 8.14 -0.55
N TYR A 127 15.46 8.63 -1.22
CA TYR A 127 15.36 9.06 -2.62
C TYR A 127 15.03 7.90 -3.54
N LYS A 128 15.69 6.76 -3.34
CA LYS A 128 15.44 5.53 -4.10
C LYS A 128 13.99 5.05 -3.94
N TYR A 129 13.45 5.08 -2.74
CA TYR A 129 12.04 4.75 -2.50
C TYR A 129 11.09 5.50 -3.44
N VAL A 130 11.29 6.81 -3.60
CA VAL A 130 10.45 7.66 -4.45
C VAL A 130 10.70 7.36 -5.93
N THR A 131 11.96 7.32 -6.35
CA THR A 131 12.30 7.11 -7.76
C THR A 131 11.88 5.75 -8.28
N ASP A 132 12.00 4.68 -7.50
CA ASP A 132 11.55 3.34 -7.92
C ASP A 132 10.04 3.34 -8.25
N ARG A 133 9.24 4.05 -7.46
CA ARG A 133 7.79 4.11 -7.67
C ARG A 133 7.42 4.99 -8.85
N PHE A 134 8.09 6.11 -9.02
CA PHE A 134 7.85 6.98 -10.17
C PHE A 134 8.31 6.35 -11.48
N GLN A 135 9.45 5.67 -11.48
CA GLN A 135 9.91 4.90 -12.64
C GLN A 135 8.92 3.80 -13.02
N PHE A 136 8.45 3.04 -12.04
CA PHE A 136 7.41 2.04 -12.26
C PHE A 136 6.13 2.64 -12.85
N LEU A 137 5.63 3.76 -12.30
CA LEU A 137 4.44 4.43 -12.84
C LEU A 137 4.67 4.94 -14.26
N ALA A 138 5.84 5.51 -14.55
CA ALA A 138 6.21 5.96 -15.90
C ALA A 138 6.31 4.81 -16.90
N GLU A 139 6.85 3.66 -16.47
CA GLU A 139 6.95 2.44 -17.29
C GLU A 139 5.57 1.90 -17.66
N VAL A 140 4.66 1.78 -16.70
CA VAL A 140 3.36 1.13 -16.94
C VAL A 140 2.32 2.06 -17.55
N ALA A 141 2.42 3.38 -17.35
CA ALA A 141 1.41 4.34 -17.80
C ALA A 141 1.07 4.27 -19.30
N PRO A 142 2.03 4.16 -20.24
CA PRO A 142 1.72 4.04 -21.66
C PRO A 142 0.90 2.79 -21.99
N HIS A 143 1.12 1.71 -21.26
CA HIS A 143 0.39 0.45 -21.44
C HIS A 143 -1.02 0.54 -20.89
N PHE A 144 -1.20 1.12 -19.71
CA PHE A 144 -2.53 1.38 -19.15
C PHE A 144 -3.33 2.39 -19.98
N ARG A 145 -2.68 3.35 -20.65
CA ARG A 145 -3.36 4.26 -21.60
C ARG A 145 -3.96 3.47 -22.75
N LYS A 146 -3.25 2.51 -23.34
CA LYS A 146 -3.78 1.61 -24.37
C LYS A 146 -4.94 0.75 -23.87
N VAL A 147 -4.87 0.28 -22.61
CA VAL A 147 -5.98 -0.44 -21.97
C VAL A 147 -7.20 0.45 -21.88
N LEU A 148 -7.04 1.70 -21.41
CA LEU A 148 -8.13 2.67 -21.31
C LEU A 148 -8.75 2.96 -22.69
N GLU A 149 -7.94 3.21 -23.70
CA GLU A 149 -8.38 3.47 -25.09
C GLU A 149 -9.14 2.29 -25.69
N LYS A 150 -8.65 1.07 -25.45
CA LYS A 150 -9.23 -0.15 -26.04
C LYS A 150 -10.51 -0.61 -25.34
N TYR A 151 -10.57 -0.50 -24.01
CA TYR A 151 -11.63 -1.10 -23.21
C TYR A 151 -12.55 -0.07 -22.53
N GLY A 152 -12.23 1.23 -22.58
CA GLY A 152 -12.99 2.29 -21.92
C GLY A 152 -12.87 2.29 -20.39
N THR A 153 -12.07 1.39 -19.83
CA THR A 153 -11.87 1.23 -18.38
C THR A 153 -10.43 0.88 -18.07
N VAL A 154 -9.97 1.22 -16.88
CA VAL A 154 -8.61 0.98 -16.41
C VAL A 154 -8.60 0.95 -14.88
N ASP A 155 -7.53 0.44 -14.30
CA ASP A 155 -7.29 0.50 -12.85
C ASP A 155 -7.56 1.91 -12.28
N PRO A 156 -8.29 2.06 -11.15
CA PRO A 156 -8.65 3.37 -10.60
C PRO A 156 -7.46 4.25 -10.25
N GLN A 157 -6.34 3.70 -9.76
CA GLN A 157 -5.13 4.49 -9.48
C GLN A 157 -4.48 4.99 -10.78
N MET A 158 -4.41 4.11 -11.80
CA MET A 158 -3.92 4.51 -13.11
C MET A 158 -4.85 5.49 -13.80
N LYS A 159 -6.17 5.36 -13.61
CA LYS A 159 -7.11 6.36 -14.12
C LYS A 159 -6.83 7.74 -13.55
N GLN A 160 -6.53 7.85 -12.25
CA GLN A 160 -6.19 9.12 -11.61
C GLN A 160 -4.91 9.75 -12.16
N ILE A 161 -3.94 8.91 -12.57
CA ILE A 161 -2.70 9.38 -13.21
C ILE A 161 -2.94 9.77 -14.67
N LEU A 162 -3.69 8.96 -15.43
CA LEU A 162 -3.88 9.15 -16.87
C LEU A 162 -4.90 10.24 -17.22
N THR A 163 -5.92 10.40 -16.37
CA THR A 163 -6.99 11.39 -16.49
C THR A 163 -7.23 12.03 -15.13
N PRO A 164 -6.34 12.95 -14.69
CA PRO A 164 -6.49 13.64 -13.42
C PRO A 164 -7.88 14.32 -13.31
N HIS A 165 -8.44 14.40 -12.10
CA HIS A 165 -9.74 14.97 -11.87
C HIS A 165 -9.86 15.70 -10.53
N ALA A 166 -8.81 15.67 -9.72
CA ALA A 166 -8.70 16.34 -8.43
C ALA A 166 -7.36 17.07 -8.35
N LEU A 167 -7.42 18.38 -8.14
CA LEU A 167 -6.25 19.25 -8.18
C LEU A 167 -5.23 18.96 -7.07
N ASP A 168 -5.71 18.58 -5.88
CA ASP A 168 -4.87 18.21 -4.74
C ASP A 168 -4.09 16.91 -4.99
N ASP A 169 -4.77 15.86 -5.47
CA ASP A 169 -4.13 14.59 -5.84
C ASP A 169 -3.10 14.79 -6.96
N ALA A 170 -3.49 15.46 -8.04
CA ALA A 170 -2.63 15.73 -9.19
C ALA A 170 -1.44 16.61 -8.80
N GLY A 171 -1.69 17.71 -8.12
CA GLY A 171 -0.67 18.70 -7.75
C GLY A 171 0.36 18.13 -6.78
N ALA A 172 -0.06 17.37 -5.76
CA ALA A 172 0.87 16.78 -4.79
C ALA A 172 1.83 15.76 -5.43
N VAL A 173 1.31 14.88 -6.29
CA VAL A 173 2.14 13.87 -6.99
C VAL A 173 3.03 14.54 -8.03
N CYS A 174 2.49 15.48 -8.82
CA CYS A 174 3.25 16.24 -9.82
C CYS A 174 4.41 17.02 -9.18
N ALA A 175 4.17 17.71 -8.07
CA ALA A 175 5.21 18.46 -7.36
C ALA A 175 6.37 17.55 -6.91
N ALA A 176 6.09 16.34 -6.44
CA ALA A 176 7.13 15.38 -6.09
C ALA A 176 7.90 14.87 -7.33
N MET A 177 7.22 14.63 -8.47
CA MET A 177 7.87 14.25 -9.74
C MET A 177 8.77 15.37 -10.25
N VAL A 178 8.32 16.63 -10.19
CA VAL A 178 9.13 17.81 -10.57
C VAL A 178 10.39 17.92 -9.71
N LYS A 179 10.28 17.68 -8.38
CA LYS A 179 11.47 17.66 -7.50
C LYS A 179 12.49 16.60 -7.91
N VAL A 180 12.02 15.39 -8.27
CA VAL A 180 12.91 14.34 -8.79
C VAL A 180 13.58 14.78 -10.09
N GLN A 181 12.80 15.34 -11.02
CA GLN A 181 13.30 15.85 -12.30
C GLN A 181 14.35 16.94 -12.14
N MET A 182 14.16 17.86 -11.18
CA MET A 182 15.12 18.94 -10.88
C MET A 182 16.43 18.41 -10.28
N LYS A 183 16.36 17.35 -9.48
CA LYS A 183 17.53 16.75 -8.82
C LYS A 183 18.36 15.89 -9.76
N LYS A 184 17.70 15.14 -10.62
CA LYS A 184 18.32 14.24 -11.60
C LYS A 184 17.44 14.21 -12.84
N ASN A 185 18.03 14.50 -14.01
CA ASN A 185 17.30 14.42 -15.26
C ASN A 185 16.67 13.01 -15.41
N SER A 186 15.33 12.94 -15.40
CA SER A 186 14.50 11.73 -15.47
C SER A 186 13.48 11.90 -16.59
N PRO A 187 13.91 11.81 -17.86
CA PRO A 187 13.05 12.11 -19.01
C PRO A 187 11.82 11.23 -19.10
N GLU A 188 11.87 10.04 -18.50
CA GLU A 188 10.74 9.11 -18.41
C GLU A 188 9.55 9.65 -17.61
N LEU A 189 9.79 10.62 -16.71
CA LEU A 189 8.73 11.25 -15.93
C LEU A 189 8.01 12.38 -16.68
N LYS A 190 8.66 12.93 -17.72
CA LYS A 190 8.13 14.08 -18.44
C LYS A 190 6.70 13.88 -18.94
N PRO A 191 6.32 12.75 -19.57
CA PRO A 191 4.96 12.56 -20.05
C PRO A 191 3.91 12.57 -18.93
N LEU A 192 4.26 12.13 -17.72
CA LEU A 192 3.37 12.18 -16.57
C LEU A 192 3.27 13.59 -16.00
N ILE A 193 4.40 14.29 -15.90
CA ILE A 193 4.43 15.70 -15.46
C ILE A 193 3.59 16.55 -16.41
N ASP A 194 3.80 16.44 -17.72
CA ASP A 194 3.04 17.18 -18.72
C ASP A 194 1.54 16.91 -18.57
N ASN A 195 1.14 15.63 -18.44
CA ASN A 195 -0.26 15.23 -18.27
C ASN A 195 -0.90 15.84 -17.00
N TYR A 196 -0.14 16.00 -15.91
CA TYR A 196 -0.61 16.69 -14.71
C TYR A 196 -0.64 18.21 -14.85
N MET A 197 0.26 18.79 -15.64
CA MET A 197 0.33 20.25 -15.86
C MET A 197 -0.73 20.74 -16.82
N ASP A 198 -1.20 19.88 -17.74
CA ASP A 198 -2.25 20.18 -18.72
C ASP A 198 -3.68 20.02 -18.12
N PHE A 199 -3.80 19.48 -16.90
CA PHE A 199 -5.03 19.36 -16.14
C PHE A 199 -5.40 20.67 -15.44
#